data_b1dda47ee4ded887fe62c7a225f86958
#
_entry.id   b1dda47ee4ded887fe62c7a225f86958
#
_cell.length_a   1.000
_cell.length_b   1.000
_cell.length_c   1.000
_cell.angle_alpha   90.00
_cell.angle_beta   90.00
_cell.angle_gamma   90.00
#
_symmetry.space_group_name_H-M   'P 1'
#
loop_
_entity.id
_entity.type
_entity.pdbx_description
1 polymer ?
#
loop_
_entity_poly.entity_id
_entity_poly.type
_entity_poly.pdbx_seq_one_letter_code
_entity_poly.pdbx_strand_id
1 'polypeptide(L)'
;MNRILYVVAICLMVTQYAQAQDSTVNSNTNFFNTNIDYAVQAQFSIGGSSPLGMPREIRKIESFNPGFSFGLEANATKWIHENGKWGVRLGLRFEEKGMKTNARVKNYLTEVVKDNSKVRGYYTGKVQTNVSNTYFTIPVLAVYKLSDKWNLYGGLYFSRLIDNTFDGYVSDGYLRQNTPTGTKISFEDGSQAAYDFSDNVRKFQWGTQLGAEWKMNKHFKLLTDLTYGFNNILEKDFNSIDFSMHNIYLNVGFGYSF
;
A
#
# COMPACT_ATOMS: atom_id res chain seq x y z
N MET A 1 18.16 12.64 -2.30
CA MET A 1 18.13 13.76 -1.33
C MET A 1 17.29 14.96 -1.80
N ASN A 2 17.26 15.30 -3.08
CA ASN A 2 16.51 16.46 -3.60
C ASN A 2 14.97 16.28 -3.63
N ARG A 3 14.45 15.06 -3.72
CA ARG A 3 12.99 14.80 -3.80
C ARG A 3 12.25 15.05 -2.48
N ILE A 4 12.89 14.79 -1.34
CA ILE A 4 12.32 15.05 -0.01
C ILE A 4 12.22 16.56 0.25
N LEU A 5 13.17 17.35 -0.23
CA LEU A 5 13.16 18.81 -0.12
C LEU A 5 11.96 19.44 -0.86
N TYR A 6 11.57 18.90 -2.02
CA TYR A 6 10.40 19.39 -2.76
C TYR A 6 9.08 19.12 -2.05
N VAL A 7 8.96 17.94 -1.41
CA VAL A 7 7.75 17.58 -0.63
C VAL A 7 7.62 18.48 0.60
N VAL A 8 8.71 18.73 1.31
CA VAL A 8 8.73 19.65 2.46
C VAL A 8 8.42 21.09 2.03
N ALA A 9 8.94 21.55 0.89
CA ALA A 9 8.68 22.88 0.35
C ALA A 9 7.20 23.05 -0.06
N ILE A 10 6.58 22.03 -0.65
CA ILE A 10 5.15 22.03 -1.00
C ILE A 10 4.28 22.07 0.26
N CYS A 11 4.61 21.30 1.30
CA CYS A 11 3.91 21.35 2.58
C CYS A 11 4.02 22.74 3.26
N LEU A 12 5.18 23.39 3.19
CA LEU A 12 5.38 24.73 3.74
C LEU A 12 4.63 25.83 2.95
N MET A 13 4.48 25.68 1.63
CA MET A 13 3.69 26.62 0.83
C MET A 13 2.18 26.51 1.12
N VAL A 14 1.66 25.30 1.35
CA VAL A 14 0.26 25.09 1.69
C VAL A 14 -0.11 25.76 3.02
N THR A 15 0.80 25.79 4.01
CA THR A 15 0.55 26.43 5.30
C THR A 15 0.50 27.97 5.21
N GLN A 16 1.19 28.58 4.24
CA GLN A 16 1.14 30.03 4.05
C GLN A 16 -0.14 30.52 3.36
N TYR A 17 -0.73 29.69 2.47
CA TYR A 17 -2.02 30.02 1.86
C TYR A 17 -3.20 29.93 2.83
N ALA A 18 -3.10 29.10 3.88
CA ALA A 18 -4.16 28.97 4.90
C ALA A 18 -4.31 30.22 5.82
N GLN A 19 -3.29 31.07 5.90
CA GLN A 19 -3.35 32.28 6.72
C GLN A 19 -3.80 33.55 5.96
N ALA A 20 -3.97 33.47 4.64
CA ALA A 20 -4.29 34.64 3.80
C ALA A 20 -5.79 34.83 3.53
N GLN A 21 -6.69 34.04 4.12
CA GLN A 21 -8.14 34.16 3.92
C GLN A 21 -8.87 34.68 5.17
N ASP A 22 -8.45 35.80 5.68
CA ASP A 22 -9.29 36.59 6.59
C ASP A 22 -9.61 37.91 5.91
N SER A 23 -10.67 37.95 5.10
CA SER A 23 -11.49 39.14 4.82
C SER A 23 -12.60 38.85 3.81
N THR A 24 -13.78 39.33 4.20
CA THR A 24 -15.06 39.50 3.48
C THR A 24 -15.98 38.27 3.43
N VAL A 25 -16.78 38.16 4.47
CA VAL A 25 -18.02 37.39 4.54
C VAL A 25 -19.01 37.94 3.50
N ASN A 26 -19.13 37.20 2.40
CA ASN A 26 -20.34 37.27 1.57
C ASN A 26 -21.13 35.97 1.87
N SER A 27 -22.27 36.16 2.56
CA SER A 27 -23.14 35.08 3.05
C SER A 27 -23.95 34.41 1.94
N ASN A 28 -23.28 33.71 1.07
CA ASN A 28 -23.89 32.59 0.31
C ASN A 28 -23.35 31.33 0.95
N THR A 29 -24.00 30.81 1.99
CA THR A 29 -23.73 29.52 2.61
C THR A 29 -24.11 28.40 1.65
N ASN A 30 -23.26 28.17 0.65
CA ASN A 30 -23.39 27.03 -0.21
C ASN A 30 -23.11 25.77 0.61
N PHE A 31 -23.94 24.74 0.46
CA PHE A 31 -23.79 23.43 1.10
C PHE A 31 -22.33 22.93 1.08
N PHE A 32 -21.57 23.22 0.02
CA PHE A 32 -20.19 22.78 -0.15
C PHE A 32 -19.16 23.52 0.70
N ASN A 33 -19.48 24.68 1.31
CA ASN A 33 -18.51 25.50 2.04
C ASN A 33 -18.71 25.49 3.56
N THR A 34 -19.72 24.77 4.06
CA THR A 34 -20.04 24.71 5.49
C THR A 34 -19.76 23.32 6.05
N ASN A 35 -19.46 23.21 7.34
CA ASN A 35 -19.28 21.94 8.07
C ASN A 35 -18.21 21.04 7.44
N ILE A 36 -17.04 21.59 7.13
CA ILE A 36 -15.89 20.86 6.59
C ILE A 36 -14.75 20.88 7.61
N ASP A 37 -14.28 19.70 7.98
CA ASP A 37 -13.08 19.52 8.78
C ASP A 37 -11.91 19.16 7.87
N TYR A 38 -10.83 19.93 7.91
CA TYR A 38 -9.59 19.64 7.23
C TYR A 38 -8.59 18.98 8.17
N ALA A 39 -7.84 18.03 7.67
CA ALA A 39 -6.78 17.38 8.44
C ALA A 39 -5.62 16.97 7.58
N VAL A 40 -4.44 16.92 8.20
CA VAL A 40 -3.26 16.23 7.68
C VAL A 40 -2.91 15.09 8.61
N GLN A 41 -2.42 13.98 8.06
CA GLN A 41 -2.06 12.82 8.85
C GLN A 41 -0.85 12.10 8.29
N ALA A 42 -0.09 11.51 9.21
CA ALA A 42 1.03 10.64 8.92
C ALA A 42 0.72 9.25 9.47
N GLN A 43 1.07 8.22 8.71
CA GLN A 43 0.80 6.83 9.08
C GLN A 43 1.96 5.91 8.74
N PHE A 44 2.06 4.82 9.50
CA PHE A 44 2.91 3.68 9.23
C PHE A 44 2.05 2.51 8.81
N SER A 45 2.47 1.80 7.78
CA SER A 45 1.77 0.65 7.24
C SER A 45 2.54 -0.63 7.58
N ILE A 46 1.84 -1.59 8.16
CA ILE A 46 2.35 -2.91 8.52
C ILE A 46 1.54 -3.93 7.75
N GLY A 47 2.18 -4.69 6.86
CA GLY A 47 1.45 -5.64 6.03
C GLY A 47 2.29 -6.14 4.87
N GLY A 48 1.62 -6.52 3.80
CA GLY A 48 2.29 -7.00 2.61
C GLY A 48 1.34 -7.30 1.47
N SER A 49 1.93 -7.65 0.34
CA SER A 49 1.22 -8.21 -0.79
C SER A 49 1.17 -9.73 -0.63
N SER A 50 0.01 -10.26 -0.33
CA SER A 50 -0.19 -11.65 0.05
C SER A 50 -1.24 -12.34 -0.82
N PRO A 51 -1.08 -13.64 -1.14
CA PRO A 51 -2.17 -14.41 -1.71
C PRO A 51 -3.29 -14.61 -0.69
N LEU A 52 -4.52 -14.69 -1.17
CA LEU A 52 -5.67 -15.10 -0.35
C LEU A 52 -5.67 -16.62 -0.23
N GLY A 53 -5.35 -17.10 0.96
CA GLY A 53 -5.02 -18.49 1.22
C GLY A 53 -3.58 -18.82 0.81
N MET A 54 -2.95 -19.73 1.55
CA MET A 54 -1.58 -20.13 1.28
C MET A 54 -1.56 -21.04 0.03
N PRO A 55 -0.89 -20.65 -1.08
CA PRO A 55 -0.70 -21.51 -2.23
C PRO A 55 0.03 -22.80 -1.84
N ARG A 56 -0.31 -23.91 -2.50
CA ARG A 56 0.29 -25.24 -2.23
C ARG A 56 1.80 -25.26 -2.45
N GLU A 57 2.27 -24.40 -3.31
CA GLU A 57 3.68 -24.22 -3.68
C GLU A 57 4.48 -23.63 -2.53
N ILE A 58 3.88 -22.79 -1.69
CA ILE A 58 4.52 -22.20 -0.52
C ILE A 58 4.41 -23.18 0.66
N ARG A 59 5.55 -23.77 1.04
CA ARG A 59 5.61 -24.77 2.11
C ARG A 59 5.81 -24.19 3.48
N LYS A 60 6.56 -23.10 3.54
CA LYS A 60 6.86 -22.41 4.80
C LYS A 60 7.31 -20.97 4.53
N ILE A 61 6.80 -20.04 5.29
CA ILE A 61 7.36 -18.70 5.38
C ILE A 61 8.41 -18.76 6.50
N GLU A 62 9.69 -18.55 6.15
CA GLU A 62 10.81 -18.61 7.09
C GLU A 62 10.99 -17.27 7.82
N SER A 63 10.79 -16.16 7.11
CA SER A 63 10.76 -14.83 7.70
C SER A 63 9.85 -13.89 6.90
N PHE A 64 9.27 -12.94 7.63
CA PHE A 64 8.48 -11.84 7.07
C PHE A 64 8.90 -10.55 7.75
N ASN A 65 9.22 -9.56 6.93
CA ASN A 65 9.51 -8.20 7.39
C ASN A 65 8.62 -7.24 6.58
N PRO A 66 7.65 -6.57 7.22
CA PRO A 66 6.76 -5.62 6.55
C PRO A 66 7.47 -4.35 6.08
N GLY A 67 8.78 -4.22 6.36
CA GLY A 67 9.52 -3.00 6.05
C GLY A 67 9.07 -1.81 6.90
N PHE A 68 9.59 -0.66 6.57
CA PHE A 68 9.18 0.61 7.17
C PHE A 68 8.44 1.42 6.09
N SER A 69 7.14 1.15 5.99
CA SER A 69 6.27 1.81 5.02
C SER A 69 5.59 3.00 5.65
N PHE A 70 5.68 4.15 4.99
CA PHE A 70 5.20 5.43 5.49
C PHE A 70 4.20 6.06 4.54
N GLY A 71 3.22 6.80 5.08
CA GLY A 71 2.24 7.54 4.30
C GLY A 71 1.94 8.91 4.90
N LEU A 72 1.70 9.87 4.00
CA LEU A 72 1.20 11.20 4.31
C LEU A 72 -0.12 11.42 3.59
N GLU A 73 -1.12 11.92 4.30
CA GLU A 73 -2.44 12.23 3.75
C GLU A 73 -2.91 13.61 4.16
N ALA A 74 -3.47 14.34 3.21
CA ALA A 74 -4.32 15.50 3.47
C ALA A 74 -5.76 15.12 3.14
N ASN A 75 -6.72 15.44 4.01
CA ASN A 75 -8.11 15.12 3.78
C ASN A 75 -9.06 16.21 4.25
N ALA A 76 -10.26 16.18 3.65
CA ALA A 76 -11.40 17.01 4.01
C ALA A 76 -12.59 16.09 4.33
N THR A 77 -13.22 16.31 5.47
CA THR A 77 -14.44 15.62 5.89
C THR A 77 -15.60 16.59 5.86
N LYS A 78 -16.56 16.37 4.96
CA LYS A 78 -17.82 17.10 4.88
C LYS A 78 -18.86 16.42 5.75
N TRP A 79 -19.34 17.08 6.78
CA TRP A 79 -20.46 16.61 7.59
C TRP A 79 -21.79 16.94 6.91
N ILE A 80 -22.71 15.95 6.86
CA ILE A 80 -24.00 16.10 6.14
C ILE A 80 -24.90 17.10 6.85
N HIS A 81 -24.87 17.12 8.19
CA HIS A 81 -25.58 18.07 9.03
C HIS A 81 -24.63 18.64 10.08
N GLU A 82 -24.87 19.85 10.55
CA GLU A 82 -24.03 20.55 11.53
C GLU A 82 -23.85 19.76 12.84
N ASN A 83 -24.94 19.13 13.32
CA ASN A 83 -24.91 18.21 14.47
C ASN A 83 -25.03 16.73 14.06
N GLY A 84 -24.75 16.45 12.77
CA GLY A 84 -24.92 15.12 12.21
C GLY A 84 -23.80 14.16 12.63
N LYS A 85 -24.14 12.87 12.66
CA LYS A 85 -23.19 11.80 12.95
C LYS A 85 -22.49 11.29 11.69
N TRP A 86 -22.96 11.66 10.50
CA TRP A 86 -22.45 11.15 9.23
C TRP A 86 -21.72 12.22 8.43
N GLY A 87 -20.60 11.85 7.86
CA GLY A 87 -19.82 12.68 6.94
C GLY A 87 -19.24 11.87 5.79
N VAL A 88 -18.75 12.58 4.78
CA VAL A 88 -17.99 12.01 3.66
C VAL A 88 -16.60 12.63 3.69
N ARG A 89 -15.57 11.78 3.67
CA ARG A 89 -14.16 12.16 3.64
C ARG A 89 -13.59 11.88 2.27
N LEU A 90 -12.89 12.87 1.72
CA LEU A 90 -12.05 12.73 0.55
C LEU A 90 -10.61 13.06 0.96
N GLY A 91 -9.66 12.23 0.57
CA GLY A 91 -8.25 12.43 0.87
C GLY A 91 -7.36 12.37 -0.35
N LEU A 92 -6.16 12.87 -0.17
CA LEU A 92 -5.03 12.69 -1.08
C LEU A 92 -3.86 12.14 -0.26
N ARG A 93 -3.43 10.91 -0.56
CA ARG A 93 -2.40 10.20 0.19
C ARG A 93 -1.25 9.84 -0.72
N PHE A 94 -0.04 10.09 -0.24
CA PHE A 94 1.18 9.54 -0.77
C PHE A 94 1.67 8.47 0.20
N GLU A 95 1.79 7.23 -0.25
CA GLU A 95 2.12 6.10 0.62
C GLU A 95 3.06 5.12 -0.06
N GLU A 96 3.95 4.55 0.74
CA GLU A 96 4.75 3.38 0.38
C GLU A 96 4.10 2.12 0.97
N LYS A 97 4.16 1.02 0.22
CA LYS A 97 3.72 -0.32 0.62
C LYS A 97 4.81 -1.31 0.28
N GLY A 98 5.45 -1.83 1.32
CA GLY A 98 6.60 -2.69 1.17
C GLY A 98 6.52 -3.95 2.02
N MET A 99 7.28 -4.97 1.62
CA MET A 99 7.54 -6.18 2.40
C MET A 99 8.80 -6.87 1.91
N LYS A 100 9.43 -7.63 2.80
CA LYS A 100 10.47 -8.61 2.45
C LYS A 100 10.13 -9.96 3.05
N THR A 101 10.13 -11.01 2.23
CA THR A 101 9.72 -12.36 2.64
C THR A 101 10.76 -13.37 2.21
N ASN A 102 11.13 -14.29 3.11
CA ASN A 102 11.86 -15.50 2.78
C ASN A 102 10.90 -16.68 2.95
N ALA A 103 10.77 -17.48 1.91
CA ALA A 103 9.87 -18.61 1.91
C ALA A 103 10.58 -19.85 1.33
N ARG A 104 10.17 -21.03 1.79
CA ARG A 104 10.51 -22.31 1.18
C ARG A 104 9.37 -22.75 0.29
N VAL A 105 9.67 -23.03 -0.97
CA VAL A 105 8.68 -23.40 -1.98
C VAL A 105 8.96 -24.76 -2.58
N LYS A 106 7.93 -25.36 -3.15
CA LYS A 106 8.05 -26.62 -3.91
C LYS A 106 7.17 -26.54 -5.16
N ASN A 107 7.77 -26.82 -6.30
CA ASN A 107 7.09 -26.78 -7.60
C ASN A 107 6.45 -25.43 -7.91
N TYR A 108 7.13 -24.36 -7.54
CA TYR A 108 6.71 -22.97 -7.67
C TYR A 108 7.08 -22.44 -9.06
N LEU A 109 6.09 -22.07 -9.86
CA LEU A 109 6.33 -21.49 -11.17
C LEU A 109 6.97 -20.11 -11.02
N THR A 110 8.12 -19.89 -11.65
CA THR A 110 8.84 -18.62 -11.63
C THR A 110 9.75 -18.47 -12.86
N GLU A 111 10.25 -17.28 -13.06
CA GLU A 111 11.26 -16.96 -14.07
C GLU A 111 12.45 -16.32 -13.36
N VAL A 112 13.64 -16.82 -13.63
CA VAL A 112 14.89 -16.34 -13.03
C VAL A 112 15.90 -15.99 -14.11
N VAL A 113 16.84 -15.10 -13.79
CA VAL A 113 17.96 -14.76 -14.67
C VAL A 113 19.16 -15.60 -14.30
N LYS A 114 19.64 -16.42 -15.24
CA LYS A 114 20.87 -17.19 -15.13
C LYS A 114 21.71 -16.96 -16.39
N ASP A 115 23.01 -16.67 -16.23
CA ASP A 115 23.94 -16.45 -17.31
C ASP A 115 23.42 -15.44 -18.37
N ASN A 116 22.85 -14.30 -17.91
CA ASN A 116 22.18 -13.27 -18.71
C ASN A 116 20.98 -13.76 -19.55
N SER A 117 20.44 -14.93 -19.24
CA SER A 117 19.27 -15.46 -19.93
C SER A 117 18.11 -15.66 -18.94
N LYS A 118 16.90 -15.34 -19.36
CA LYS A 118 15.68 -15.61 -18.59
C LYS A 118 15.34 -17.11 -18.74
N VAL A 119 15.21 -17.79 -17.62
CA VAL A 119 14.84 -19.20 -17.55
C VAL A 119 13.56 -19.34 -16.74
N ARG A 120 12.49 -19.76 -17.40
CA ARG A 120 11.20 -20.04 -16.77
C ARG A 120 11.11 -21.52 -16.41
N GLY A 121 10.55 -21.80 -15.24
CA GLY A 121 10.36 -23.20 -14.80
C GLY A 121 9.79 -23.31 -13.40
N TYR A 122 9.77 -24.54 -12.92
CA TYR A 122 9.23 -24.92 -11.62
C TYR A 122 10.37 -25.03 -10.60
N TYR A 123 10.38 -24.11 -9.65
CA TYR A 123 11.41 -24.02 -8.64
C TYR A 123 11.03 -24.78 -7.35
N THR A 124 12.03 -25.42 -6.74
CA THR A 124 11.93 -26.02 -5.41
C THR A 124 13.16 -25.61 -4.62
N GLY A 125 12.99 -24.90 -3.52
CA GLY A 125 14.07 -24.36 -2.70
C GLY A 125 13.64 -23.13 -1.90
N LYS A 126 14.57 -22.24 -1.63
CA LYS A 126 14.30 -20.96 -0.94
C LYS A 126 14.08 -19.84 -1.96
N VAL A 127 13.10 -18.99 -1.69
CA VAL A 127 12.78 -17.78 -2.47
C VAL A 127 12.77 -16.60 -1.51
N GLN A 128 13.56 -15.57 -1.83
CA GLN A 128 13.43 -14.26 -1.20
C GLN A 128 12.69 -13.34 -2.15
N THR A 129 11.69 -12.65 -1.64
CA THR A 129 10.93 -11.62 -2.37
C THR A 129 11.02 -10.30 -1.62
N ASN A 130 11.30 -9.24 -2.36
CA ASN A 130 11.30 -7.86 -1.88
C ASN A 130 10.29 -7.08 -2.72
N VAL A 131 9.37 -6.38 -2.06
CA VAL A 131 8.37 -5.51 -2.68
C VAL A 131 8.48 -4.14 -2.03
N SER A 132 8.55 -3.10 -2.84
CA SER A 132 8.47 -1.71 -2.41
C SER A 132 7.77 -0.90 -3.49
N ASN A 133 6.52 -0.53 -3.22
CA ASN A 133 5.66 0.16 -4.18
C ASN A 133 5.18 1.48 -3.58
N THR A 134 5.40 2.57 -4.30
CA THR A 134 4.95 3.91 -3.93
C THR A 134 3.70 4.27 -4.71
N TYR A 135 2.67 4.71 -3.99
CA TYR A 135 1.37 5.04 -4.56
C TYR A 135 0.95 6.47 -4.26
N PHE A 136 0.23 7.05 -5.22
CA PHE A 136 -0.67 8.17 -4.98
C PHE A 136 -2.08 7.62 -4.85
N THR A 137 -2.71 7.84 -3.68
CA THR A 137 -3.98 7.21 -3.30
C THR A 137 -5.03 8.26 -3.01
N ILE A 138 -6.25 8.03 -3.47
CA ILE A 138 -7.44 8.84 -3.21
C ILE A 138 -8.43 7.98 -2.42
N PRO A 139 -8.49 8.09 -1.08
CA PRO A 139 -9.54 7.49 -0.28
C PRO A 139 -10.84 8.30 -0.37
N VAL A 140 -11.96 7.58 -0.49
CA VAL A 140 -13.34 8.11 -0.46
C VAL A 140 -14.10 7.33 0.60
N LEU A 141 -14.34 7.96 1.76
CA LEU A 141 -14.78 7.28 2.97
C LEU A 141 -16.05 7.90 3.51
N ALA A 142 -16.98 7.06 3.96
CA ALA A 142 -18.01 7.46 4.89
C ALA A 142 -17.41 7.53 6.30
N VAL A 143 -17.75 8.56 7.05
CA VAL A 143 -17.30 8.77 8.43
C VAL A 143 -18.53 8.80 9.34
N TYR A 144 -18.47 8.06 10.43
CA TYR A 144 -19.51 8.02 11.44
C TYR A 144 -18.97 8.48 12.80
N LYS A 145 -19.56 9.53 13.35
CA LYS A 145 -19.23 10.04 14.69
C LYS A 145 -19.89 9.13 15.74
N LEU A 146 -19.10 8.19 16.28
CA LEU A 146 -19.58 7.28 17.32
C LEU A 146 -19.76 7.99 18.66
N SER A 147 -18.83 8.89 18.99
CA SER A 147 -18.87 9.78 20.17
C SER A 147 -18.08 11.05 19.89
N ASP A 148 -17.96 11.97 20.86
CA ASP A 148 -17.17 13.18 20.69
C ASP A 148 -15.68 12.90 20.49
N LYS A 149 -15.20 11.74 20.98
CA LYS A 149 -13.79 11.31 20.88
C LYS A 149 -13.53 10.29 19.79
N TRP A 150 -14.54 9.57 19.32
CA TRP A 150 -14.37 8.45 18.40
C TRP A 150 -15.15 8.64 17.11
N ASN A 151 -14.47 8.52 15.99
CA ASN A 151 -15.07 8.37 14.68
C ASN A 151 -14.68 7.01 14.09
N LEU A 152 -15.64 6.37 13.44
CA LEU A 152 -15.42 5.21 12.58
C LEU A 152 -15.45 5.69 11.14
N TYR A 153 -14.67 5.07 10.28
CA TYR A 153 -14.70 5.39 8.85
C TYR A 153 -14.50 4.14 8.01
N GLY A 154 -15.08 4.15 6.83
CA GLY A 154 -14.90 3.07 5.87
C GLY A 154 -15.36 3.46 4.48
N GLY A 155 -14.79 2.81 3.46
CA GLY A 155 -15.11 3.09 2.07
C GLY A 155 -14.10 2.50 1.10
N LEU A 156 -13.92 3.17 -0.02
CA LEU A 156 -13.07 2.75 -1.10
C LEU A 156 -11.82 3.62 -1.18
N TYR A 157 -10.75 3.07 -1.71
CA TYR A 157 -9.58 3.82 -2.13
C TYR A 157 -9.18 3.46 -3.55
N PHE A 158 -8.57 4.42 -4.24
CA PHE A 158 -8.06 4.29 -5.60
C PHE A 158 -6.62 4.76 -5.61
N SER A 159 -5.70 3.91 -6.06
CA SER A 159 -4.26 4.17 -6.01
C SER A 159 -3.64 4.05 -7.40
N ARG A 160 -2.78 5.00 -7.73
CA ARG A 160 -1.92 4.95 -8.91
C ARG A 160 -0.48 4.72 -8.47
N LEU A 161 0.16 3.73 -9.06
CA LEU A 161 1.56 3.43 -8.87
C LEU A 161 2.43 4.55 -9.44
N ILE A 162 3.41 5.02 -8.66
CA ILE A 162 4.38 6.05 -9.02
C ILE A 162 5.77 5.44 -9.20
N ASP A 163 6.15 4.56 -8.27
CA ASP A 163 7.44 3.87 -8.27
C ASP A 163 7.24 2.47 -7.72
N ASN A 164 8.01 1.50 -8.22
CA ASN A 164 7.80 0.10 -7.87
C ASN A 164 9.10 -0.70 -7.90
N THR A 165 9.14 -1.67 -7.00
CA THR A 165 10.12 -2.73 -6.96
C THR A 165 9.41 -4.03 -6.63
N PHE A 166 9.62 -5.07 -7.43
CA PHE A 166 9.23 -6.43 -7.15
C PHE A 166 10.34 -7.35 -7.64
N ASP A 167 11.32 -7.57 -6.78
CA ASP A 167 12.51 -8.34 -7.08
C ASP A 167 12.82 -9.40 -6.03
N GLY A 168 13.85 -10.16 -6.29
CA GLY A 168 14.33 -11.16 -5.36
C GLY A 168 15.31 -12.14 -5.97
N TYR A 169 15.51 -13.23 -5.27
CA TYR A 169 16.35 -14.33 -5.74
C TYR A 169 15.88 -15.69 -5.22
N VAL A 170 16.30 -16.72 -5.93
CA VAL A 170 16.15 -18.11 -5.53
C VAL A 170 17.49 -18.68 -5.09
N SER A 171 17.50 -19.55 -4.08
CA SER A 171 18.71 -20.19 -3.55
C SER A 171 18.41 -21.53 -2.89
N ASP A 172 19.43 -22.34 -2.65
CA ASP A 172 19.34 -23.63 -1.95
C ASP A 172 18.27 -24.56 -2.53
N GLY A 173 18.35 -24.81 -3.83
CA GLY A 173 17.35 -25.60 -4.51
C GLY A 173 17.64 -25.89 -5.96
N TYR A 174 16.60 -26.15 -6.72
CA TYR A 174 16.68 -26.40 -8.16
C TYR A 174 15.46 -25.90 -8.91
N LEU A 175 15.66 -25.57 -10.20
CA LEU A 175 14.62 -25.22 -11.15
C LEU A 175 14.49 -26.34 -12.20
N ARG A 176 13.27 -26.75 -12.50
CA ARG A 176 12.92 -27.63 -13.63
C ARG A 176 12.43 -26.75 -14.78
N GLN A 177 13.16 -26.75 -15.87
CA GLN A 177 12.90 -25.84 -16.99
C GLN A 177 11.62 -26.23 -17.73
N ASN A 178 10.75 -25.24 -17.98
CA ASN A 178 9.49 -25.33 -18.72
C ASN A 178 8.42 -26.26 -18.11
N THR A 179 8.79 -27.44 -17.66
CA THR A 179 7.85 -28.43 -17.10
C THR A 179 8.36 -28.99 -15.77
N PRO A 180 7.46 -29.52 -14.89
CA PRO A 180 7.86 -30.10 -13.60
C PRO A 180 8.88 -31.28 -13.72
N THR A 181 9.01 -31.87 -14.90
CA THR A 181 9.95 -32.96 -15.22
C THR A 181 11.08 -32.53 -16.14
N GLY A 182 11.17 -31.28 -16.52
CA GLY A 182 12.18 -30.73 -17.42
C GLY A 182 13.60 -30.77 -16.89
N THR A 183 14.54 -30.26 -17.67
CA THR A 183 15.97 -30.20 -17.31
C THR A 183 16.17 -29.56 -15.97
N LYS A 184 16.92 -30.20 -15.08
CA LYS A 184 17.21 -29.71 -13.73
C LYS A 184 18.40 -28.76 -13.76
N ILE A 185 18.20 -27.57 -13.19
CA ILE A 185 19.24 -26.57 -12.96
C ILE A 185 19.37 -26.42 -11.45
N SER A 186 20.50 -26.77 -10.86
CA SER A 186 20.73 -26.69 -9.42
C SER A 186 21.32 -25.35 -9.00
N PHE A 187 20.93 -24.90 -7.80
CA PHE A 187 21.42 -23.73 -7.09
C PHE A 187 21.90 -24.18 -5.70
N GLU A 188 23.08 -24.82 -5.69
CA GLU A 188 23.71 -25.35 -4.49
C GLU A 188 24.94 -24.50 -4.14
N ASP A 189 25.54 -24.74 -2.98
CA ASP A 189 26.78 -24.08 -2.52
C ASP A 189 26.75 -22.54 -2.54
N GLY A 190 25.58 -21.95 -2.16
CA GLY A 190 25.41 -20.51 -2.09
C GLY A 190 25.14 -19.82 -3.44
N SER A 191 25.01 -20.60 -4.52
CA SER A 191 24.61 -20.01 -5.81
C SER A 191 23.18 -19.50 -5.77
N GLN A 192 22.96 -18.34 -6.41
CA GLN A 192 21.67 -17.64 -6.46
C GLN A 192 21.33 -17.26 -7.89
N ALA A 193 20.04 -17.20 -8.19
CA ALA A 193 19.56 -16.58 -9.42
C ALA A 193 18.52 -15.50 -9.10
N ALA A 194 18.75 -14.32 -9.59
CA ALA A 194 17.88 -13.18 -9.38
C ALA A 194 16.65 -13.26 -10.28
N TYR A 195 15.58 -12.60 -9.84
CA TYR A 195 14.42 -12.29 -10.66
C TYR A 195 13.97 -10.84 -10.41
N ASP A 196 13.37 -10.24 -11.42
CA ASP A 196 12.81 -8.89 -11.35
C ASP A 196 11.49 -8.86 -12.14
N PHE A 197 10.41 -8.58 -11.44
CA PHE A 197 9.06 -8.45 -11.96
C PHE A 197 8.51 -7.03 -11.77
N SER A 198 9.37 -6.07 -11.52
CA SER A 198 8.99 -4.68 -11.30
C SER A 198 8.16 -4.12 -12.45
N ASP A 199 8.54 -4.38 -13.69
CA ASP A 199 7.79 -3.94 -14.88
C ASP A 199 6.39 -4.53 -15.01
N ASN A 200 6.10 -5.62 -14.27
CA ASN A 200 4.83 -6.33 -14.29
C ASN A 200 3.90 -5.93 -13.14
N VAL A 201 4.29 -4.96 -12.31
CA VAL A 201 3.44 -4.44 -11.24
C VAL A 201 2.34 -3.57 -11.85
N ARG A 202 1.09 -3.87 -11.48
CA ARG A 202 -0.09 -3.16 -11.98
C ARG A 202 -0.09 -1.70 -11.56
N LYS A 203 -0.28 -0.80 -12.53
CA LYS A 203 -0.25 0.66 -12.34
C LYS A 203 -1.44 1.21 -11.56
N PHE A 204 -2.56 0.50 -11.54
CA PHE A 204 -3.78 0.93 -10.85
C PHE A 204 -4.23 -0.13 -9.85
N GLN A 205 -4.41 0.31 -8.60
CA GLN A 205 -4.91 -0.48 -7.49
C GLN A 205 -6.17 0.16 -6.92
N TRP A 206 -7.11 -0.66 -6.45
CA TRP A 206 -8.28 -0.19 -5.74
C TRP A 206 -8.69 -1.22 -4.70
N GLY A 207 -9.41 -0.75 -3.68
CA GLY A 207 -9.79 -1.62 -2.59
C GLY A 207 -10.66 -0.92 -1.58
N THR A 208 -10.79 -1.54 -0.41
CA THR A 208 -11.54 -1.00 0.73
C THR A 208 -10.61 -0.61 1.87
N GLN A 209 -11.05 0.36 2.64
CA GLN A 209 -10.43 0.83 3.86
C GLN A 209 -11.48 0.90 4.97
N LEU A 210 -11.17 0.37 6.15
CA LEU A 210 -12.01 0.42 7.33
C LEU A 210 -11.16 0.76 8.54
N GLY A 211 -11.57 1.75 9.32
CA GLY A 211 -10.78 2.20 10.44
C GLY A 211 -11.53 3.02 11.47
N ALA A 212 -10.77 3.45 12.46
CA ALA A 212 -11.21 4.31 13.53
C ALA A 212 -10.18 5.42 13.80
N GLU A 213 -10.67 6.56 14.24
CA GLU A 213 -9.84 7.63 14.75
C GLU A 213 -10.29 8.04 16.15
N TRP A 214 -9.32 8.29 17.02
CA TRP A 214 -9.52 8.77 18.37
C TRP A 214 -8.99 10.20 18.50
N LYS A 215 -9.88 11.13 18.80
CA LYS A 215 -9.57 12.54 19.04
C LYS A 215 -8.98 12.69 20.44
N MET A 216 -7.69 12.93 20.54
CA MET A 216 -7.01 13.21 21.81
C MET A 216 -7.40 14.57 22.36
N ASN A 217 -7.49 15.57 21.48
CA ASN A 217 -7.95 16.93 21.75
C ASN A 217 -8.58 17.55 20.48
N LYS A 218 -8.74 18.87 20.45
CA LYS A 218 -9.35 19.60 19.32
C LYS A 218 -8.56 19.42 18.01
N HIS A 219 -7.25 19.26 18.10
CA HIS A 219 -6.35 19.24 16.94
C HIS A 219 -5.72 17.88 16.67
N PHE A 220 -5.34 17.15 17.72
CA PHE A 220 -4.60 15.88 17.56
C PHE A 220 -5.52 14.66 17.62
N LYS A 221 -5.27 13.72 16.72
CA LYS A 221 -5.98 12.44 16.66
C LYS A 221 -5.00 11.30 16.38
N LEU A 222 -5.29 10.13 16.93
CA LEU A 222 -4.70 8.86 16.55
C LEU A 222 -5.64 8.14 15.61
N LEU A 223 -5.10 7.40 14.66
CA LEU A 223 -5.88 6.64 13.69
C LEU A 223 -5.30 5.24 13.52
N THR A 224 -6.19 4.33 13.22
CA THR A 224 -5.84 2.98 12.78
C THR A 224 -6.86 2.51 11.76
N ASP A 225 -6.38 1.89 10.69
CA ASP A 225 -7.25 1.29 9.67
C ASP A 225 -6.61 0.07 9.01
N LEU A 226 -7.47 -0.77 8.47
CA LEU A 226 -7.13 -1.88 7.62
C LEU A 226 -7.47 -1.55 6.17
N THR A 227 -6.51 -1.71 5.27
CA THR A 227 -6.72 -1.61 3.83
C THR A 227 -6.61 -2.99 3.18
N TYR A 228 -7.54 -3.28 2.25
CA TYR A 228 -7.56 -4.50 1.47
C TYR A 228 -7.73 -4.17 -0.02
N GLY A 229 -6.76 -4.59 -0.85
CA GLY A 229 -6.78 -4.41 -2.30
C GLY A 229 -7.58 -5.49 -2.99
N PHE A 230 -8.53 -5.12 -3.85
CA PHE A 230 -9.42 -6.06 -4.55
C PHE A 230 -8.77 -6.70 -5.78
N ASN A 231 -7.83 -6.03 -6.40
CA ASN A 231 -7.17 -6.54 -7.59
C ASN A 231 -5.78 -7.10 -7.30
N ASN A 232 -5.34 -8.02 -8.15
CA ASN A 232 -3.98 -8.54 -8.13
C ASN A 232 -2.97 -7.38 -8.31
N ILE A 233 -1.88 -7.40 -7.55
CA ILE A 233 -0.79 -6.41 -7.69
C ILE A 233 -0.01 -6.56 -8.99
N LEU A 234 -0.07 -7.73 -9.62
CA LEU A 234 0.57 -8.02 -10.91
C LEU A 234 -0.42 -7.83 -12.07
N GLU A 235 0.08 -7.55 -13.26
CA GLU A 235 -0.71 -7.41 -14.48
C GLU A 235 -1.39 -8.73 -14.87
N LYS A 236 -2.50 -8.64 -15.64
CA LYS A 236 -3.33 -9.83 -15.96
C LYS A 236 -2.62 -10.83 -16.86
N ASP A 237 -1.77 -10.36 -17.72
CA ASP A 237 -1.00 -11.12 -18.69
C ASP A 237 0.32 -11.65 -18.12
N PHE A 238 0.69 -11.24 -16.91
CA PHE A 238 1.81 -11.78 -16.19
C PHE A 238 1.48 -13.20 -15.67
N ASN A 239 2.26 -14.18 -16.10
CA ASN A 239 2.00 -15.58 -15.83
C ASN A 239 3.23 -16.36 -15.26
N SER A 240 4.28 -15.63 -14.84
CA SER A 240 5.44 -16.22 -14.15
C SER A 240 5.17 -16.54 -12.67
N ILE A 241 4.04 -16.07 -12.13
CA ILE A 241 3.49 -16.48 -10.83
C ILE A 241 2.03 -16.86 -11.08
N ASP A 242 1.59 -18.02 -10.59
CA ASP A 242 0.29 -18.63 -10.90
C ASP A 242 -0.82 -18.34 -9.88
N PHE A 243 -0.56 -17.48 -8.89
CA PHE A 243 -1.56 -17.04 -7.91
C PHE A 243 -1.64 -15.51 -7.83
N SER A 244 -2.82 -15.01 -7.43
CA SER A 244 -3.06 -13.59 -7.23
C SER A 244 -2.53 -13.14 -5.87
N MET A 245 -1.92 -11.95 -5.84
CA MET A 245 -1.44 -11.28 -4.62
C MET A 245 -2.22 -9.99 -4.40
N HIS A 246 -2.64 -9.76 -3.16
CA HIS A 246 -3.45 -8.61 -2.77
C HIS A 246 -2.73 -7.79 -1.71
N ASN A 247 -2.82 -6.47 -1.81
CA ASN A 247 -2.29 -5.57 -0.79
C ASN A 247 -3.17 -5.63 0.47
N ILE A 248 -2.59 -6.04 1.59
CA ILE A 248 -3.26 -6.12 2.89
C ILE A 248 -2.39 -5.42 3.91
N TYR A 249 -2.83 -4.27 4.42
CA TYR A 249 -2.04 -3.44 5.34
C TYR A 249 -2.89 -2.93 6.50
N LEU A 250 -2.35 -3.06 7.70
CA LEU A 250 -2.77 -2.33 8.88
C LEU A 250 -2.00 -1.01 8.93
N ASN A 251 -2.70 0.10 8.98
CA ASN A 251 -2.14 1.42 9.11
C ASN A 251 -2.36 1.94 10.52
N VAL A 252 -1.34 2.54 11.10
CA VAL A 252 -1.40 3.21 12.40
C VAL A 252 -0.74 4.57 12.26
N GLY A 253 -1.41 5.62 12.73
CA GLY A 253 -0.91 6.95 12.51
C GLY A 253 -1.46 7.99 13.47
N PHE A 254 -1.05 9.22 13.23
CA PHE A 254 -1.53 10.39 13.92
C PHE A 254 -1.88 11.50 12.93
N GLY A 255 -2.81 12.35 13.31
CA GLY A 255 -3.27 13.44 12.47
C GLY A 255 -3.45 14.74 13.25
N TYR A 256 -3.42 15.83 12.51
CA TYR A 256 -3.73 17.17 12.97
C TYR A 256 -4.94 17.70 12.21
N SER A 257 -5.94 18.18 12.95
CA SER A 257 -7.15 18.83 12.41
C SER A 257 -7.07 20.33 12.65
N PHE A 258 -7.43 21.09 11.63
CA PHE A 258 -7.40 22.55 11.64
C PHE A 258 -8.68 23.13 12.23
#